data_9a71f15279e34b273d5d8e1388526c59
#
_entry.id   9a71f15279e34b273d5d8e1388526c59
#
_cell.length_a   1.000
_cell.length_b   1.000
_cell.length_c   1.000
_cell.angle_alpha   90.00
_cell.angle_beta   90.00
_cell.angle_gamma   90.00
#
_symmetry.space_group_name_H-M   'P 1'
#
loop_
_entity.id
_entity.type
_entity.pdbx_description
1 polymer ?
#
loop_
_entity_poly.entity_id
_entity_poly.type
_entity_poly.pdbx_seq_one_letter_code
_entity_poly.pdbx_strand_id
1 'polypeptide(L)'
;MNEPVRPKKHLGQHFLTDQLRAQKIVQDFLKVLPAGNSVLEIGPGTGVLTQFLLGQCAYTGIDIDTESIEFLKAHFSPFANYFIEQDVLTYAFQNHIRYSIIGNFPYNISSPIMFQILENRNCVDTVVGMFQKEVAQRMAEKPGTKTYGILSVLLQAYYQIEYLYTVHENAFNPPPRVKSAVIRLIRKPQQDLQCRYEPFKRLVKTCFNQRRKTIRNSIKPLQVKLQIQHPLLDLRPEQLLSLIHISEPTRRYAI
;
A
#
# COMPACT_ATOMS: atom_id res chain seq x y z
N MET A 1 -34.86 1.42 -11.21
CA MET A 1 -34.05 0.91 -10.06
C MET A 1 -32.91 0.16 -10.68
N ASN A 2 -31.67 0.64 -10.49
CA ASN A 2 -30.50 -0.05 -11.03
C ASN A 2 -30.29 -1.37 -10.27
N GLU A 3 -30.06 -2.45 -11.00
CA GLU A 3 -29.72 -3.73 -10.36
C GLU A 3 -28.47 -3.56 -9.48
N PRO A 4 -28.40 -4.24 -8.32
CA PRO A 4 -27.24 -4.18 -7.47
C PRO A 4 -26.04 -4.80 -8.18
N VAL A 5 -24.86 -4.15 -8.11
CA VAL A 5 -23.60 -4.66 -8.67
C VAL A 5 -23.32 -6.05 -8.12
N ARG A 6 -23.05 -7.00 -9.01
CA ARG A 6 -22.75 -8.39 -8.63
C ARG A 6 -21.24 -8.55 -8.42
N PRO A 7 -20.81 -9.09 -7.26
CA PRO A 7 -19.38 -9.30 -7.00
C PRO A 7 -18.77 -10.32 -7.96
N LYS A 8 -17.67 -9.94 -8.61
CA LYS A 8 -16.95 -10.75 -9.59
C LYS A 8 -15.78 -11.46 -8.91
N LYS A 9 -15.85 -12.79 -8.82
CA LYS A 9 -14.84 -13.61 -8.15
C LYS A 9 -13.45 -13.47 -8.75
N HIS A 10 -13.34 -13.35 -10.09
CA HIS A 10 -12.07 -13.19 -10.77
C HIS A 10 -11.39 -11.84 -10.49
N LEU A 11 -12.17 -10.81 -10.12
CA LEU A 11 -11.66 -9.51 -9.66
C LEU A 11 -11.34 -9.49 -8.16
N GLY A 12 -11.63 -10.57 -7.42
CA GLY A 12 -11.39 -10.65 -5.98
C GLY A 12 -12.27 -9.70 -5.17
N GLN A 13 -13.46 -9.37 -5.67
CA GLN A 13 -14.37 -8.41 -5.06
C GLN A 13 -15.06 -8.98 -3.82
N HIS A 14 -14.96 -8.24 -2.72
CA HIS A 14 -15.69 -8.41 -1.48
C HIS A 14 -16.17 -7.02 -1.06
N PHE A 15 -17.43 -6.71 -1.32
CA PHE A 15 -17.97 -5.38 -1.02
C PHE A 15 -18.15 -5.22 0.48
N LEU A 16 -17.57 -4.17 1.04
CA LEU A 16 -17.82 -3.77 2.42
C LEU A 16 -19.28 -3.32 2.55
N THR A 17 -20.01 -3.88 3.50
CA THR A 17 -21.43 -3.55 3.75
C THR A 17 -21.64 -2.86 5.10
N ASP A 18 -20.65 -2.94 6.00
CA ASP A 18 -20.68 -2.29 7.31
C ASP A 18 -20.43 -0.78 7.18
N GLN A 19 -21.50 -0.01 7.25
CA GLN A 19 -21.49 1.45 7.13
C GLN A 19 -20.68 2.15 8.23
N LEU A 20 -20.72 1.63 9.47
CA LEU A 20 -19.97 2.20 10.58
C LEU A 20 -18.46 2.01 10.37
N ARG A 21 -18.07 0.85 9.82
CA ARG A 21 -16.68 0.59 9.45
C ARG A 21 -16.24 1.48 8.29
N ALA A 22 -17.08 1.64 7.26
CA ALA A 22 -16.80 2.52 6.15
C ALA A 22 -16.56 3.97 6.62
N GLN A 23 -17.47 4.48 7.44
CA GLN A 23 -17.35 5.83 8.02
C GLN A 23 -16.07 5.97 8.85
N LYS A 24 -15.74 4.96 9.67
CA LYS A 24 -14.50 4.98 10.48
C LYS A 24 -13.25 5.01 9.60
N ILE A 25 -13.19 4.21 8.52
CA ILE A 25 -12.06 4.18 7.58
C ILE A 25 -11.86 5.58 6.98
N VAL A 26 -12.95 6.20 6.52
CA VAL A 26 -12.88 7.54 5.92
C VAL A 26 -12.47 8.59 6.96
N GLN A 27 -13.01 8.53 8.18
CA GLN A 27 -12.59 9.44 9.28
C GLN A 27 -11.10 9.29 9.60
N ASP A 28 -10.58 8.06 9.68
CA ASP A 28 -9.16 7.81 9.94
C ASP A 28 -8.26 8.28 8.78
N PHE A 29 -8.78 8.26 7.54
CA PHE A 29 -8.12 8.84 6.37
C PHE A 29 -8.13 10.37 6.39
N LEU A 30 -9.28 11.00 6.62
CA LEU A 30 -9.42 12.47 6.62
C LEU A 30 -8.57 13.14 7.70
N LYS A 31 -8.35 12.49 8.86
CA LYS A 31 -7.46 12.99 9.92
C LYS A 31 -6.01 13.20 9.47
N VAL A 32 -5.58 12.48 8.42
CA VAL A 32 -4.19 12.50 7.94
C VAL A 32 -4.08 12.96 6.49
N LEU A 33 -5.18 13.39 5.90
CA LEU A 33 -5.23 13.94 4.54
C LEU A 33 -4.52 15.30 4.52
N PRO A 34 -3.39 15.45 3.80
CA PRO A 34 -2.75 16.75 3.65
C PRO A 34 -3.62 17.69 2.81
N ALA A 35 -3.65 18.97 3.18
CA ALA A 35 -4.37 19.98 2.41
C ALA A 35 -3.83 20.07 0.98
N GLY A 36 -4.73 20.15 0.01
CA GLY A 36 -4.38 20.28 -1.41
C GLY A 36 -4.05 18.96 -2.12
N ASN A 37 -4.02 17.82 -1.42
CA ASN A 37 -3.84 16.53 -2.08
C ASN A 37 -5.11 16.12 -2.85
N SER A 38 -4.91 15.52 -4.03
CA SER A 38 -5.95 14.78 -4.74
C SER A 38 -6.19 13.43 -4.09
N VAL A 39 -7.43 13.11 -3.79
CA VAL A 39 -7.83 11.81 -3.22
C VAL A 39 -8.16 10.84 -4.33
N LEU A 40 -7.47 9.70 -4.32
CA LEU A 40 -7.69 8.59 -5.24
C LEU A 40 -8.29 7.41 -4.47
N GLU A 41 -9.55 7.09 -4.71
CA GLU A 41 -10.17 5.86 -4.20
C GLU A 41 -9.93 4.73 -5.21
N ILE A 42 -9.28 3.65 -4.76
CA ILE A 42 -9.04 2.46 -5.58
C ILE A 42 -10.08 1.40 -5.26
N GLY A 43 -10.83 0.98 -6.29
CA GLY A 43 -11.87 -0.01 -6.16
C GLY A 43 -13.08 0.49 -5.35
N PRO A 44 -13.73 1.61 -5.73
CA PRO A 44 -14.90 2.13 -5.04
C PRO A 44 -16.08 1.14 -5.00
N GLY A 45 -16.17 0.23 -5.96
CA GLY A 45 -17.19 -0.83 -6.03
C GLY A 45 -18.60 -0.28 -5.98
N THR A 46 -19.31 -0.51 -4.87
CA THR A 46 -20.68 0.01 -4.65
C THR A 46 -20.70 1.40 -3.99
N GLY A 47 -19.56 2.05 -3.80
CA GLY A 47 -19.48 3.42 -3.27
C GLY A 47 -19.58 3.54 -1.75
N VAL A 48 -19.33 2.47 -1.01
CA VAL A 48 -19.50 2.47 0.46
C VAL A 48 -18.55 3.43 1.19
N LEU A 49 -17.33 3.64 0.70
CA LEU A 49 -16.41 4.69 1.21
C LEU A 49 -16.70 6.01 0.49
N THR A 50 -16.95 5.97 -0.80
CA THR A 50 -17.22 7.10 -1.69
C THR A 50 -18.23 8.08 -1.11
N GLN A 51 -19.37 7.58 -0.58
CA GLN A 51 -20.43 8.40 -0.02
C GLN A 51 -19.97 9.34 1.11
N PHE A 52 -18.91 8.98 1.82
CA PHE A 52 -18.32 9.78 2.90
C PHE A 52 -17.16 10.66 2.43
N LEU A 53 -16.70 10.54 1.18
CA LEU A 53 -15.60 11.31 0.60
C LEU A 53 -16.08 12.44 -0.31
N LEU A 54 -17.19 12.20 -1.04
CA LEU A 54 -17.72 13.16 -1.98
C LEU A 54 -18.11 14.47 -1.30
N GLY A 55 -17.69 15.59 -1.89
CA GLY A 55 -17.89 16.93 -1.36
C GLY A 55 -16.92 17.34 -0.24
N GLN A 56 -16.07 16.43 0.28
CA GLN A 56 -15.12 16.73 1.34
C GLN A 56 -13.68 16.95 0.82
N CYS A 57 -13.37 16.48 -0.38
CA CYS A 57 -12.02 16.54 -0.95
C CYS A 57 -12.04 16.53 -2.49
N ALA A 58 -10.90 16.84 -3.10
CA ALA A 58 -10.67 16.66 -4.54
C ALA A 58 -10.58 15.15 -4.83
N TYR A 59 -11.68 14.55 -5.28
CA TYR A 59 -11.87 13.11 -5.35
C TYR A 59 -11.80 12.56 -6.77
N THR A 60 -11.24 11.37 -6.91
CA THR A 60 -11.32 10.51 -8.11
C THR A 60 -11.44 9.07 -7.67
N GLY A 61 -12.41 8.35 -8.20
CA GLY A 61 -12.62 6.90 -8.00
C GLY A 61 -12.20 6.12 -9.24
N ILE A 62 -11.36 5.11 -9.08
CA ILE A 62 -10.90 4.24 -10.17
C ILE A 62 -11.32 2.80 -9.90
N ASP A 63 -12.01 2.19 -10.84
CA ASP A 63 -12.32 0.76 -10.84
C ASP A 63 -12.14 0.19 -12.23
N ILE A 64 -11.73 -1.08 -12.31
CA ILE A 64 -11.64 -1.82 -13.59
C ILE A 64 -13.00 -2.41 -13.99
N ASP A 65 -13.94 -2.47 -13.06
CA ASP A 65 -15.23 -3.06 -13.25
C ASP A 65 -16.24 -2.05 -13.84
N THR A 66 -16.54 -2.20 -15.12
CA THR A 66 -17.52 -1.37 -15.87
C THR A 66 -18.86 -1.27 -15.15
N GLU A 67 -19.38 -2.40 -14.62
CA GLU A 67 -20.67 -2.44 -13.91
C GLU A 67 -20.65 -1.59 -12.63
N SER A 68 -19.55 -1.64 -11.88
CA SER A 68 -19.33 -0.78 -10.71
C SER A 68 -19.28 0.71 -11.12
N ILE A 69 -18.57 1.04 -12.19
CA ILE A 69 -18.48 2.44 -12.67
C ILE A 69 -19.82 2.97 -13.16
N GLU A 70 -20.58 2.19 -13.92
CA GLU A 70 -21.91 2.57 -14.36
C GLU A 70 -22.87 2.79 -13.18
N PHE A 71 -22.83 1.87 -12.21
CA PHE A 71 -23.60 2.00 -10.96
C PHE A 71 -23.25 3.30 -10.22
N LEU A 72 -21.95 3.57 -10.01
CA LEU A 72 -21.46 4.76 -9.30
C LEU A 72 -21.88 6.06 -10.01
N LYS A 73 -21.74 6.12 -11.34
CA LYS A 73 -22.15 7.29 -12.14
C LYS A 73 -23.64 7.56 -12.05
N ALA A 74 -24.46 6.51 -12.02
CA ALA A 74 -25.89 6.65 -11.88
C ALA A 74 -26.31 7.03 -10.45
N HIS A 75 -25.68 6.39 -9.43
CA HIS A 75 -26.03 6.59 -8.02
C HIS A 75 -25.55 7.96 -7.49
N PHE A 76 -24.38 8.39 -7.92
CA PHE A 76 -23.76 9.68 -7.57
C PHE A 76 -23.74 10.63 -8.77
N SER A 77 -24.87 10.79 -9.46
CA SER A 77 -24.98 11.53 -10.73
C SER A 77 -24.35 12.94 -10.75
N PRO A 78 -24.40 13.75 -9.67
CA PRO A 78 -23.70 15.05 -9.63
C PRO A 78 -22.18 14.93 -9.70
N PHE A 79 -21.63 13.76 -9.39
CA PHE A 79 -20.20 13.45 -9.32
C PHE A 79 -19.76 12.42 -10.38
N ALA A 80 -20.59 12.16 -11.40
CA ALA A 80 -20.37 11.11 -12.40
C ALA A 80 -18.98 11.19 -13.08
N ASN A 81 -18.47 12.41 -13.31
CA ASN A 81 -17.19 12.64 -13.96
C ASN A 81 -15.97 12.26 -13.08
N TYR A 82 -16.19 11.99 -11.80
CA TYR A 82 -15.10 11.59 -10.88
C TYR A 82 -14.82 10.09 -10.91
N PHE A 83 -15.65 9.30 -11.61
CA PHE A 83 -15.48 7.85 -11.70
C PHE A 83 -14.88 7.46 -13.04
N ILE A 84 -13.72 6.80 -12.98
CA ILE A 84 -12.92 6.42 -14.15
C ILE A 84 -12.84 4.90 -14.22
N GLU A 85 -13.22 4.33 -15.37
CA GLU A 85 -13.00 2.93 -15.67
C GLU A 85 -11.54 2.75 -16.11
N GLN A 86 -10.71 2.21 -15.22
CA GLN A 86 -9.30 2.00 -15.50
C GLN A 86 -8.69 0.98 -14.54
N ASP A 87 -7.74 0.17 -15.05
CA ASP A 87 -6.88 -0.64 -14.20
C ASP A 87 -5.89 0.27 -13.42
N VAL A 88 -5.96 0.22 -12.10
CA VAL A 88 -5.06 0.99 -11.22
C VAL A 88 -3.59 0.66 -11.46
N LEU A 89 -3.26 -0.57 -11.87
CA LEU A 89 -1.87 -0.98 -12.12
C LEU A 89 -1.26 -0.29 -13.35
N THR A 90 -2.10 0.25 -14.22
CA THR A 90 -1.69 1.03 -15.40
C THR A 90 -1.96 2.54 -15.24
N TYR A 91 -2.49 2.95 -14.07
CA TYR A 91 -2.77 4.36 -13.83
C TYR A 91 -1.50 5.21 -13.83
N ALA A 92 -1.48 6.25 -14.66
CA ALA A 92 -0.36 7.18 -14.80
C ALA A 92 -0.45 8.30 -13.77
N PHE A 93 0.25 8.15 -12.65
CA PHE A 93 0.38 9.21 -11.64
C PHE A 93 1.12 10.42 -12.24
N GLN A 94 0.55 11.62 -12.03
CA GLN A 94 1.16 12.86 -12.49
C GLN A 94 2.11 13.39 -11.43
N ASN A 95 3.39 13.57 -11.77
CA ASN A 95 4.43 13.96 -10.81
C ASN A 95 4.22 15.34 -10.13
N HIS A 96 3.43 16.22 -10.74
CA HIS A 96 3.11 17.54 -10.21
C HIS A 96 1.88 17.54 -9.28
N ILE A 97 1.15 16.42 -9.20
CA ILE A 97 0.00 16.25 -8.31
C ILE A 97 0.43 15.45 -7.09
N ARG A 98 -0.02 15.89 -5.92
CA ARG A 98 0.13 15.12 -4.67
C ARG A 98 -1.11 14.29 -4.42
N TYR A 99 -0.92 13.01 -4.15
CA TYR A 99 -2.01 12.05 -3.97
C TYR A 99 -2.10 11.55 -2.54
N SER A 100 -3.34 11.36 -2.09
CA SER A 100 -3.68 10.55 -0.94
C SER A 100 -4.61 9.44 -1.41
N ILE A 101 -4.30 8.19 -1.06
CA ILE A 101 -4.98 7.01 -1.58
C ILE A 101 -5.81 6.37 -0.49
N ILE A 102 -7.04 5.99 -0.83
CA ILE A 102 -7.93 5.23 0.05
C ILE A 102 -8.56 4.08 -0.74
N GLY A 103 -8.92 2.99 -0.06
CA GLY A 103 -9.70 1.92 -0.72
C GLY A 103 -9.87 0.67 0.12
N ASN A 104 -10.89 -0.11 -0.28
CA ASN A 104 -11.02 -1.53 0.05
C ASN A 104 -10.32 -2.33 -1.05
N PHE A 105 -9.01 -2.52 -0.93
CA PHE A 105 -8.20 -3.05 -2.03
C PHE A 105 -8.53 -4.49 -2.39
N PRO A 106 -8.70 -4.81 -3.70
CA PRO A 106 -8.89 -6.18 -4.15
C PRO A 106 -7.74 -7.08 -3.68
N TYR A 107 -8.08 -8.22 -3.05
CA TYR A 107 -7.09 -9.04 -2.35
C TYR A 107 -6.04 -9.67 -3.28
N ASN A 108 -6.46 -10.03 -4.49
CA ASN A 108 -5.60 -10.65 -5.50
C ASN A 108 -4.50 -9.71 -6.04
N ILE A 109 -4.72 -8.39 -6.00
CA ILE A 109 -3.78 -7.39 -6.51
C ILE A 109 -3.25 -6.43 -5.43
N SER A 110 -3.50 -6.71 -4.14
CA SER A 110 -3.04 -5.86 -3.02
C SER A 110 -1.54 -5.58 -3.06
N SER A 111 -0.71 -6.60 -3.26
CA SER A 111 0.75 -6.41 -3.37
C SER A 111 1.18 -5.65 -4.62
N PRO A 112 0.68 -5.96 -5.84
CA PRO A 112 0.88 -5.12 -7.02
C PRO A 112 0.54 -3.64 -6.81
N ILE A 113 -0.61 -3.32 -6.20
CA ILE A 113 -1.00 -1.93 -5.89
C ILE A 113 0.04 -1.26 -4.99
N MET A 114 0.52 -1.95 -3.95
CA MET A 114 1.54 -1.39 -3.06
C MET A 114 2.89 -1.17 -3.77
N PHE A 115 3.24 -2.00 -4.75
CA PHE A 115 4.40 -1.74 -5.60
C PHE A 115 4.18 -0.55 -6.53
N GLN A 116 2.98 -0.38 -7.10
CA GLN A 116 2.63 0.80 -7.90
C GLN A 116 2.73 2.09 -7.06
N ILE A 117 2.28 2.06 -5.81
CA ILE A 117 2.45 3.17 -4.86
C ILE A 117 3.95 3.46 -4.61
N LEU A 118 4.77 2.43 -4.43
CA LEU A 118 6.22 2.58 -4.25
C LEU A 118 6.92 3.18 -5.47
N GLU A 119 6.52 2.79 -6.69
CA GLU A 119 7.05 3.40 -7.93
C GLU A 119 6.71 4.89 -7.99
N ASN A 120 5.52 5.27 -7.50
CA ASN A 120 5.01 6.65 -7.49
C ASN A 120 5.15 7.33 -6.12
N ARG A 121 6.03 6.82 -5.23
CA ARG A 121 6.22 7.33 -3.88
C ARG A 121 6.54 8.82 -3.78
N ASN A 122 7.06 9.41 -4.86
CA ASN A 122 7.40 10.84 -4.88
C ASN A 122 6.16 11.74 -4.90
N CYS A 123 5.03 11.25 -5.36
CA CYS A 123 3.78 11.99 -5.42
C CYS A 123 2.67 11.41 -4.52
N VAL A 124 2.87 10.25 -3.87
CA VAL A 124 1.89 9.68 -2.93
C VAL A 124 2.32 9.95 -1.49
N ASP A 125 1.50 10.70 -0.75
CA ASP A 125 1.81 11.12 0.63
C ASP A 125 1.18 10.20 1.67
N THR A 126 -0.05 9.79 1.44
CA THR A 126 -0.85 9.06 2.43
C THR A 126 -1.59 7.92 1.75
N VAL A 127 -1.65 6.78 2.43
CA VAL A 127 -2.48 5.65 2.02
C VAL A 127 -3.23 5.14 3.24
N VAL A 128 -4.56 5.02 3.15
CA VAL A 128 -5.36 4.27 4.12
C VAL A 128 -6.11 3.19 3.37
N GLY A 129 -5.81 1.96 3.67
CA GLY A 129 -6.33 0.85 2.89
C GLY A 129 -6.71 -0.35 3.73
N MET A 130 -7.70 -1.08 3.25
CA MET A 130 -8.10 -2.35 3.80
C MET A 130 -7.55 -3.49 2.94
N PHE A 131 -6.93 -4.48 3.60
CA PHE A 131 -6.23 -5.61 3.01
C PHE A 131 -6.60 -6.90 3.73
N GLN A 132 -6.24 -8.06 3.17
CA GLN A 132 -6.21 -9.28 3.96
C GLN A 132 -5.32 -9.07 5.20
N LYS A 133 -5.78 -9.56 6.36
CA LYS A 133 -5.10 -9.35 7.65
C LYS A 133 -3.62 -9.75 7.59
N GLU A 134 -3.30 -10.90 7.00
CA GLU A 134 -1.91 -11.36 6.88
C GLU A 134 -1.04 -10.40 6.06
N VAL A 135 -1.58 -9.86 4.95
CA VAL A 135 -0.87 -8.90 4.10
C VAL A 135 -0.65 -7.58 4.85
N ALA A 136 -1.67 -7.08 5.54
CA ALA A 136 -1.59 -5.88 6.37
C ALA A 136 -0.55 -6.04 7.49
N GLN A 137 -0.59 -7.16 8.21
CA GLN A 137 0.39 -7.49 9.26
C GLN A 137 1.81 -7.54 8.69
N ARG A 138 2.00 -8.20 7.53
CA ARG A 138 3.31 -8.27 6.87
C ARG A 138 3.86 -6.89 6.53
N MET A 139 3.03 -5.97 6.04
CA MET A 139 3.47 -4.60 5.72
C MET A 139 3.89 -3.81 6.96
N ALA A 140 3.16 -3.97 8.07
CA ALA A 140 3.40 -3.27 9.33
C ALA A 140 4.39 -3.99 10.27
N GLU A 141 4.86 -5.18 9.90
CA GLU A 141 5.67 -6.06 10.75
C GLU A 141 7.05 -5.46 11.04
N LYS A 142 7.52 -5.69 12.26
CA LYS A 142 8.85 -5.27 12.69
C LYS A 142 9.95 -6.23 12.16
N PRO A 143 11.17 -5.73 11.95
CA PRO A 143 12.31 -6.59 11.65
C PRO A 143 12.49 -7.71 12.69
N GLY A 144 13.09 -8.84 12.26
CA GLY A 144 13.39 -9.98 13.12
C GLY A 144 12.33 -11.08 13.12
N THR A 145 11.17 -10.88 12.48
CA THR A 145 10.11 -11.87 12.41
C THR A 145 10.08 -12.63 11.08
N LYS A 146 9.40 -13.79 11.06
CA LYS A 146 9.21 -14.56 9.80
C LYS A 146 8.31 -13.84 8.79
N THR A 147 7.43 -12.99 9.24
CA THR A 147 6.49 -12.24 8.41
C THR A 147 7.12 -11.00 7.77
N TYR A 148 8.19 -10.47 8.37
CA TYR A 148 8.96 -9.38 7.79
C TYR A 148 9.56 -9.78 6.45
N GLY A 149 9.28 -9.01 5.39
CA GLY A 149 9.64 -9.39 4.03
C GLY A 149 9.89 -8.20 3.10
N ILE A 150 10.01 -8.50 1.80
CA ILE A 150 10.32 -7.50 0.76
C ILE A 150 9.43 -6.26 0.87
N LEU A 151 8.11 -6.48 0.97
CA LEU A 151 7.14 -5.38 1.00
C LEU A 151 7.24 -4.56 2.29
N SER A 152 7.51 -5.23 3.44
CA SER A 152 7.77 -4.55 4.71
C SER A 152 8.97 -3.60 4.59
N VAL A 153 10.10 -4.11 4.10
CA VAL A 153 11.34 -3.32 3.95
C VAL A 153 11.14 -2.14 3.02
N LEU A 154 10.58 -2.38 1.83
CA LEU A 154 10.44 -1.34 0.81
C LEU A 154 9.46 -0.26 1.23
N LEU A 155 8.31 -0.62 1.81
CA LEU A 155 7.34 0.37 2.27
C LEU A 155 7.85 1.16 3.47
N GLN A 156 8.41 0.48 4.48
CA GLN A 156 8.90 1.13 5.68
C GLN A 156 10.13 2.02 5.43
N ALA A 157 10.81 1.85 4.30
CA ALA A 157 11.86 2.76 3.86
C ALA A 157 11.33 4.18 3.59
N TYR A 158 10.10 4.29 3.05
CA TYR A 158 9.51 5.55 2.60
C TYR A 158 8.32 6.01 3.42
N TYR A 159 7.65 5.10 4.12
CA TYR A 159 6.42 5.36 4.87
C TYR A 159 6.55 4.92 6.32
N GLN A 160 5.93 5.67 7.22
CA GLN A 160 5.54 5.19 8.53
C GLN A 160 4.26 4.39 8.34
N ILE A 161 4.24 3.14 8.83
CA ILE A 161 3.10 2.22 8.68
C ILE A 161 2.51 1.95 10.05
N GLU A 162 1.19 2.09 10.12
CA GLU A 162 0.42 1.81 11.33
C GLU A 162 -0.70 0.82 11.02
N TYR A 163 -0.77 -0.25 11.81
CA TYR A 163 -1.89 -1.19 11.80
C TYR A 163 -3.00 -0.62 12.68
N LEU A 164 -4.12 -0.20 12.07
CA LEU A 164 -5.17 0.48 12.79
C LEU A 164 -6.08 -0.51 13.52
N TYR A 165 -6.70 -1.43 12.78
CA TYR A 165 -7.61 -2.44 13.36
C TYR A 165 -7.92 -3.57 12.38
N THR A 166 -8.42 -4.69 12.96
CA THR A 166 -8.95 -5.84 12.22
C THR A 166 -10.43 -5.62 11.87
N VAL A 167 -10.83 -6.08 10.68
CA VAL A 167 -12.22 -6.12 10.22
C VAL A 167 -12.62 -7.58 10.00
N HIS A 168 -13.78 -7.97 10.55
CA HIS A 168 -14.28 -9.33 10.45
C HIS A 168 -14.92 -9.57 9.08
N GLU A 169 -14.94 -10.83 8.66
CA GLU A 169 -15.46 -11.29 7.37
C GLU A 169 -16.94 -11.02 7.17
N ASN A 170 -17.73 -10.94 8.23
CA ASN A 170 -19.15 -10.64 8.20
C ASN A 170 -19.49 -9.18 7.82
N ALA A 171 -18.47 -8.32 7.78
CA ALA A 171 -18.61 -6.93 7.30
C ALA A 171 -18.71 -6.83 5.77
N PHE A 172 -18.62 -7.94 5.04
CA PHE A 172 -18.54 -7.98 3.57
C PHE A 172 -19.62 -8.85 2.94
N ASN A 173 -19.95 -8.54 1.70
CA ASN A 173 -20.77 -9.39 0.83
C ASN A 173 -20.10 -9.56 -0.56
N PRO A 174 -19.74 -10.81 -0.97
CA PRO A 174 -19.72 -12.02 -0.15
C PRO A 174 -18.62 -11.93 0.92
N PRO A 175 -18.77 -12.66 2.03
CA PRO A 175 -17.75 -12.68 3.07
C PRO A 175 -16.45 -13.33 2.53
N PRO A 176 -15.27 -12.74 2.77
CA PRO A 176 -14.00 -13.36 2.46
C PRO A 176 -13.72 -14.57 3.39
N ARG A 177 -12.81 -15.45 2.98
CA ARG A 177 -12.40 -16.60 3.82
C ARG A 177 -11.47 -16.22 4.98
N VAL A 178 -10.97 -15.00 4.98
CA VAL A 178 -9.97 -14.50 5.96
C VAL A 178 -10.39 -13.13 6.44
N LYS A 179 -10.00 -12.79 7.66
CA LYS A 179 -10.18 -11.44 8.20
C LYS A 179 -9.41 -10.41 7.38
N SER A 180 -9.91 -9.19 7.42
CA SER A 180 -9.27 -8.02 6.83
C SER A 180 -8.64 -7.17 7.93
N ALA A 181 -7.81 -6.22 7.52
CA ALA A 181 -7.29 -5.19 8.41
C ALA A 181 -7.08 -3.89 7.66
N VAL A 182 -7.24 -2.80 8.38
CA VAL A 182 -6.98 -1.45 7.89
C VAL A 182 -5.60 -1.02 8.38
N ILE A 183 -4.79 -0.54 7.45
CA ILE A 183 -3.49 0.07 7.75
C ILE A 183 -3.44 1.48 7.19
N ARG A 184 -2.57 2.27 7.80
CA ARG A 184 -2.27 3.64 7.39
C ARG A 184 -0.79 3.77 7.09
N LEU A 185 -0.47 4.38 5.96
CA LEU A 185 0.87 4.74 5.56
C LEU A 185 0.95 6.26 5.45
N ILE A 186 1.94 6.85 6.09
CA ILE A 186 2.24 8.29 5.98
C ILE A 186 3.66 8.41 5.47
N ARG A 187 3.86 9.17 4.40
CA ARG A 187 5.17 9.39 3.82
C ARG A 187 6.10 10.07 4.83
N LYS A 188 7.30 9.55 4.96
CA LYS A 188 8.32 10.15 5.81
C LYS A 188 8.81 11.46 5.20
N PRO A 189 8.97 12.52 5.99
CA PRO A 189 9.43 13.82 5.50
C PRO A 189 10.84 13.77 4.94
N GLN A 190 11.69 12.97 5.55
CA GLN A 190 13.09 12.79 5.15
C GLN A 190 13.31 11.35 4.71
N GLN A 191 13.81 11.17 3.49
CA GLN A 191 14.15 9.86 2.94
C GLN A 191 15.67 9.74 3.00
N ASP A 192 16.18 9.21 4.11
CA ASP A 192 17.62 9.04 4.35
C ASP A 192 18.26 7.89 3.53
N LEU A 193 17.59 7.41 2.50
CA LEU A 193 18.16 6.43 1.61
C LEU A 193 19.24 7.08 0.75
N GLN A 194 20.49 6.81 1.09
CA GLN A 194 21.67 7.26 0.33
C GLN A 194 21.86 6.52 -1.01
N CYS A 195 20.83 5.81 -1.48
CA CYS A 195 20.87 5.08 -2.73
C CYS A 195 19.58 5.28 -3.55
N ARG A 196 19.68 5.08 -4.86
CA ARG A 196 18.53 5.11 -5.77
C ARG A 196 17.60 3.94 -5.47
N TYR A 197 16.30 4.12 -5.71
CA TYR A 197 15.26 3.13 -5.43
C TYR A 197 15.47 1.79 -6.17
N GLU A 198 15.79 1.80 -7.45
CA GLU A 198 15.92 0.57 -8.23
C GLU A 198 17.07 -0.35 -7.75
N PRO A 199 18.30 0.14 -7.50
CA PRO A 199 19.32 -0.67 -6.86
C PRO A 199 18.91 -1.19 -5.49
N PHE A 200 18.26 -0.36 -4.66
CA PHE A 200 17.75 -0.75 -3.36
C PHE A 200 16.71 -1.87 -3.46
N LYS A 201 15.69 -1.70 -4.30
CA LYS A 201 14.64 -2.69 -4.56
C LYS A 201 15.24 -4.03 -5.04
N ARG A 202 16.21 -3.96 -5.97
CA ARG A 202 16.92 -5.14 -6.48
C ARG A 202 17.69 -5.86 -5.38
N LEU A 203 18.41 -5.13 -4.54
CA LEU A 203 19.13 -5.68 -3.40
C LEU A 203 18.20 -6.39 -2.42
N VAL A 204 17.12 -5.72 -1.99
CA VAL A 204 16.12 -6.27 -1.07
C VAL A 204 15.50 -7.55 -1.65
N LYS A 205 15.03 -7.52 -2.90
CA LYS A 205 14.46 -8.71 -3.56
C LYS A 205 15.46 -9.86 -3.62
N THR A 206 16.72 -9.60 -3.98
CA THR A 206 17.76 -10.63 -4.07
C THR A 206 18.04 -11.27 -2.71
N CYS A 207 18.15 -10.47 -1.66
CA CYS A 207 18.39 -10.95 -0.30
C CYS A 207 17.22 -11.79 0.22
N PHE A 208 16.00 -11.29 0.11
CA PHE A 208 14.82 -11.97 0.64
C PHE A 208 14.40 -13.21 -0.15
N ASN A 209 14.73 -13.31 -1.42
CA ASN A 209 14.57 -14.54 -2.21
C ASN A 209 15.51 -15.66 -1.76
N GLN A 210 16.58 -15.32 -1.04
CA GLN A 210 17.54 -16.26 -0.46
C GLN A 210 17.58 -16.19 1.07
N ARG A 211 16.46 -16.05 1.71
CA ARG A 211 16.21 -15.76 3.13
C ARG A 211 17.03 -16.56 4.13
N ARG A 212 17.35 -17.83 3.81
CA ARG A 212 18.14 -18.72 4.67
C ARG A 212 19.66 -18.44 4.62
N LYS A 213 20.13 -17.66 3.65
CA LYS A 213 21.52 -17.27 3.51
C LYS A 213 21.81 -15.94 4.21
N THR A 214 23.07 -15.73 4.59
CA THR A 214 23.55 -14.41 5.01
C THR A 214 23.46 -13.42 3.84
N ILE A 215 23.42 -12.13 4.14
CA ILE A 215 23.39 -11.07 3.11
C ILE A 215 24.59 -11.21 2.19
N ARG A 216 25.81 -11.40 2.74
CA ARG A 216 27.04 -11.64 1.97
C ARG A 216 26.86 -12.72 0.90
N ASN A 217 26.23 -13.82 1.26
CA ASN A 217 25.98 -14.93 0.34
C ASN A 217 24.79 -14.69 -0.61
N SER A 218 23.78 -13.95 -0.15
CA SER A 218 22.59 -13.64 -0.95
C SER A 218 22.88 -12.70 -2.11
N ILE A 219 23.83 -11.77 -1.93
CA ILE A 219 24.14 -10.75 -2.96
C ILE A 219 25.14 -11.21 -4.01
N LYS A 220 25.75 -12.39 -3.88
CA LYS A 220 26.67 -12.94 -4.89
C LYS A 220 26.13 -12.87 -6.33
N PRO A 221 24.83 -13.16 -6.60
CA PRO A 221 24.29 -13.05 -7.95
C PRO A 221 24.31 -11.64 -8.54
N LEU A 222 24.43 -10.61 -7.70
CA LEU A 222 24.51 -9.21 -8.15
C LEU A 222 25.92 -8.84 -8.66
N GLN A 223 26.89 -9.77 -8.57
CA GLN A 223 28.30 -9.56 -8.95
C GLN A 223 28.95 -8.32 -8.31
N VAL A 224 28.46 -7.92 -7.13
CA VAL A 224 29.02 -6.79 -6.37
C VAL A 224 30.32 -7.25 -5.73
N LYS A 225 31.44 -6.63 -6.11
CA LYS A 225 32.71 -6.78 -5.39
C LYS A 225 32.60 -6.03 -4.06
N LEU A 226 32.34 -6.78 -2.98
CA LEU A 226 32.31 -6.20 -1.64
C LEU A 226 33.76 -5.91 -1.21
N GLN A 227 34.14 -4.66 -1.22
CA GLN A 227 35.41 -4.20 -0.65
C GLN A 227 35.30 -3.92 0.86
N ILE A 228 34.05 -4.01 1.43
CA ILE A 228 33.77 -3.66 2.81
C ILE A 228 33.50 -4.91 3.62
N GLN A 229 34.17 -5.04 4.76
CA GLN A 229 33.83 -5.99 5.81
C GLN A 229 32.89 -5.26 6.80
N HIS A 230 31.63 -5.68 6.86
CA HIS A 230 30.67 -5.10 7.78
C HIS A 230 29.86 -6.22 8.46
N PRO A 231 29.66 -6.19 9.79
CA PRO A 231 28.96 -7.25 10.53
C PRO A 231 27.54 -7.54 10.02
N LEU A 232 26.84 -6.54 9.50
CA LEU A 232 25.50 -6.73 8.92
C LEU A 232 25.50 -7.67 7.71
N LEU A 233 26.61 -7.86 7.02
CA LEU A 233 26.72 -8.78 5.88
C LEU A 233 26.62 -10.25 6.30
N ASP A 234 26.92 -10.54 7.56
CA ASP A 234 26.89 -11.90 8.10
C ASP A 234 25.52 -12.24 8.74
N LEU A 235 24.62 -11.26 8.80
CA LEU A 235 23.23 -11.46 9.22
C LEU A 235 22.36 -11.99 8.07
N ARG A 236 21.22 -12.60 8.42
CA ARG A 236 20.16 -12.94 7.45
C ARG A 236 19.31 -11.70 7.16
N PRO A 237 18.64 -11.63 5.98
CA PRO A 237 17.85 -10.46 5.59
C PRO A 237 16.79 -10.04 6.62
N GLU A 238 16.09 -11.01 7.24
CA GLU A 238 15.08 -10.72 8.27
C GLU A 238 15.64 -10.17 9.58
N GLN A 239 16.93 -10.36 9.85
CA GLN A 239 17.61 -9.89 11.06
C GLN A 239 18.09 -8.45 10.94
N LEU A 240 18.02 -7.85 9.75
CA LEU A 240 18.36 -6.44 9.57
C LEU A 240 17.31 -5.58 10.29
N LEU A 241 17.70 -5.10 11.44
CA LEU A 241 16.94 -4.17 12.26
C LEU A 241 16.85 -2.83 11.55
N SER A 242 15.80 -2.62 10.74
CA SER A 242 15.49 -1.32 10.14
C SER A 242 16.58 -0.73 9.21
N LEU A 243 16.16 -0.14 8.11
CA LEU A 243 17.02 0.63 7.18
C LEU A 243 17.78 1.79 7.84
N ILE A 244 17.34 2.24 9.03
CA ILE A 244 18.05 3.24 9.85
C ILE A 244 19.46 2.72 10.22
N HIS A 245 19.64 1.42 10.42
CA HIS A 245 20.96 0.86 10.73
C HIS A 245 21.85 0.67 9.49
N ILE A 246 21.29 0.76 8.28
CA ILE A 246 22.10 0.77 7.04
C ILE A 246 22.66 2.18 6.78
N SER A 247 21.99 3.21 7.26
CA SER A 247 22.43 4.61 7.12
C SER A 247 23.25 5.15 8.30
N GLU A 248 23.14 4.54 9.49
CA GLU A 248 23.94 4.94 10.67
C GLU A 248 25.43 4.54 10.65
N PRO A 249 25.89 3.47 9.99
CA PRO A 249 27.32 3.12 10.00
C PRO A 249 28.22 4.22 9.43
N THR A 250 27.72 5.02 8.52
CA THR A 250 28.49 6.13 7.93
C THR A 250 28.57 7.36 8.83
N ARG A 251 27.64 7.54 9.76
CA ARG A 251 27.68 8.67 10.72
C ARG A 251 28.63 8.45 11.91
N ARG A 252 28.90 7.20 12.28
CA ARG A 252 29.77 6.89 13.46
C ARG A 252 31.24 6.67 13.11
N TYR A 253 31.60 6.58 11.84
CA TYR A 253 32.98 6.31 11.42
C TYR A 253 33.55 7.33 10.42
N ALA A 254 32.87 8.49 10.25
CA ALA A 254 33.44 9.66 9.60
C ALA A 254 34.07 10.55 10.69
N ILE A 255 35.19 10.10 11.25
CA ILE A 255 36.26 10.89 11.91
C ILE A 255 37.56 10.45 11.31
#